data_fddb71680a6a9aad99f3ad766807c938
#
_entry.id   fddb71680a6a9aad99f3ad766807c938
#
_cell.length_a   1.000
_cell.length_b   1.000
_cell.length_c   1.000
_cell.angle_alpha   90.00
_cell.angle_beta   90.00
_cell.angle_gamma   90.00
#
_symmetry.space_group_name_H-M   'P 1'
#
loop_
_entity.id
_entity.type
_entity.pdbx_description
1 polymer ?
#
loop_
_entity_poly.entity_id
_entity_poly.type
_entity_poly.pdbx_seq_one_letter_code
_entity_poly.pdbx_strand_id
1 'polypeptide(L)'
;MKTLKNKKALMLAVITTLTTGFTAEIQAAKGVLQIKETVKSDYAKTKYPIVMTHGWLGWSRIGNDSFNIDYWYQILPDMARNGSTVFAAQLSPANTTQFRGEQLITQVEEVLAITGKNKVNLIGHSHGGPTVQYVAAVKPGYIASVTGVGGTYRGSKVADDIQSNQASRTVFNIVGQ
;
A
#
# COMPACT_ATOMS: atom_id res chain seq x y z
N MET A 1 -32.38 -16.82 14.16
CA MET A 1 -32.50 -15.59 13.33
C MET A 1 -32.07 -14.29 14.01
N LYS A 2 -32.03 -14.15 15.34
CA LYS A 2 -31.58 -12.92 16.05
C LYS A 2 -30.05 -12.66 15.99
N THR A 3 -29.23 -13.68 15.92
CA THR A 3 -27.75 -13.56 15.94
C THR A 3 -27.14 -13.01 14.65
N LEU A 4 -27.79 -13.21 13.48
CA LEU A 4 -27.29 -12.70 12.18
C LEU A 4 -27.55 -11.18 12.03
N LYS A 5 -28.66 -10.67 12.57
CA LYS A 5 -28.97 -9.22 12.56
C LYS A 5 -27.95 -8.41 13.36
N ASN A 6 -27.46 -8.95 14.48
CA ASN A 6 -26.50 -8.27 15.34
C ASN A 6 -25.08 -8.19 14.70
N LYS A 7 -24.68 -9.21 13.94
CA LYS A 7 -23.38 -9.18 13.24
C LYS A 7 -23.35 -8.16 12.09
N LYS A 8 -24.47 -8.02 11.35
CA LYS A 8 -24.59 -7.00 10.30
C LYS A 8 -24.61 -5.57 10.87
N ALA A 9 -25.30 -5.37 12.00
CA ALA A 9 -25.33 -4.08 12.70
C ALA A 9 -23.97 -3.71 13.29
N LEU A 10 -23.23 -4.69 13.81
CA LEU A 10 -21.87 -4.47 14.33
C LEU A 10 -20.86 -4.13 13.23
N MET A 11 -20.97 -4.79 12.07
CA MET A 11 -20.11 -4.50 10.91
C MET A 11 -20.42 -3.12 10.31
N LEU A 12 -21.70 -2.73 10.27
CA LEU A 12 -22.10 -1.39 9.83
C LEU A 12 -21.66 -0.30 10.82
N ALA A 13 -21.73 -0.56 12.13
CA ALA A 13 -21.27 0.37 13.17
C ALA A 13 -19.76 0.57 13.14
N VAL A 14 -18.97 -0.47 12.87
CA VAL A 14 -17.50 -0.36 12.70
C VAL A 14 -17.13 0.47 11.49
N ILE A 15 -17.86 0.31 10.38
CA ILE A 15 -17.64 1.13 9.17
C ILE A 15 -18.06 2.58 9.41
N THR A 16 -19.19 2.82 10.11
CA THR A 16 -19.69 4.18 10.38
C THR A 16 -18.81 4.94 11.38
N THR A 17 -18.26 4.25 12.40
CA THR A 17 -17.32 4.86 13.36
C THR A 17 -15.96 5.17 12.72
N LEU A 18 -15.52 4.38 11.74
CA LEU A 18 -14.32 4.68 10.95
C LEU A 18 -14.50 5.92 10.05
N THR A 19 -15.72 6.20 9.58
CA THR A 19 -15.96 7.34 8.67
C THR A 19 -16.21 8.66 9.40
N THR A 20 -16.74 8.65 10.62
CA THR A 20 -17.05 9.88 11.38
C THR A 20 -15.91 10.34 12.32
N GLY A 21 -14.95 9.46 12.63
CA GLY A 21 -13.78 9.79 13.45
C GLY A 21 -12.52 10.18 12.67
N PHE A 22 -12.52 10.04 11.35
CA PHE A 22 -11.36 10.25 10.48
C PHE A 22 -11.51 11.43 9.51
N THR A 23 -12.14 12.51 9.93
CA THR A 23 -12.00 13.82 9.25
C THR A 23 -10.77 14.60 9.73
N ALA A 24 -9.92 14.02 10.57
CA ALA A 24 -8.56 14.51 10.71
C ALA A 24 -7.88 14.30 9.35
N GLU A 25 -7.49 15.38 8.72
CA GLU A 25 -6.81 15.42 7.44
C GLU A 25 -5.85 14.23 7.29
N ILE A 26 -6.27 13.20 6.53
CA ILE A 26 -5.35 12.23 5.97
C ILE A 26 -4.59 13.05 4.93
N GLN A 27 -3.60 13.78 5.35
CA GLN A 27 -2.61 14.34 4.48
C GLN A 27 -1.75 13.14 4.05
N ALA A 28 -2.32 12.35 3.12
CA ALA A 28 -1.55 11.37 2.39
C ALA A 28 -0.37 12.14 1.79
N ALA A 29 0.84 11.78 2.21
CA ALA A 29 2.04 12.37 1.66
C ALA A 29 1.91 12.32 0.13
N LYS A 30 1.91 13.47 -0.53
CA LYS A 30 1.90 13.53 -1.99
C LYS A 30 3.22 12.92 -2.45
N GLY A 31 3.16 11.71 -3.05
CA GLY A 31 4.34 11.02 -3.56
C GLY A 31 4.84 9.87 -2.68
N VAL A 32 6.00 9.34 -3.03
CA VAL A 32 6.61 8.21 -2.34
C VAL A 32 7.33 8.66 -1.06
N LEU A 33 7.14 7.94 0.03
CA LEU A 33 7.80 8.20 1.31
C LEU A 33 9.16 7.50 1.37
N GLN A 34 10.26 8.25 1.38
CA GLN A 34 11.59 7.71 1.65
C GLN A 34 11.84 7.56 3.15
N ILE A 35 12.27 6.38 3.58
CA ILE A 35 12.72 6.16 4.95
C ILE A 35 14.23 6.32 5.01
N LYS A 36 14.71 7.19 5.91
CA LYS A 36 16.13 7.49 6.13
C LYS A 36 16.51 7.18 7.56
N GLU A 37 17.59 6.44 7.75
CA GLU A 37 18.15 6.06 9.04
C GLU A 37 19.68 6.17 9.00
N THR A 38 20.30 6.29 10.18
CA THR A 38 21.75 6.14 10.29
C THR A 38 22.15 4.70 10.01
N VAL A 39 22.94 4.49 8.96
CA VAL A 39 23.36 3.15 8.53
C VAL A 39 24.33 2.56 9.56
N LYS A 40 24.01 1.35 10.04
CA LYS A 40 24.79 0.60 11.03
C LYS A 40 25.47 -0.64 10.44
N SER A 41 24.94 -1.16 9.33
CA SER A 41 25.50 -2.29 8.60
C SER A 41 25.08 -2.23 7.13
N ASP A 42 25.57 -3.13 6.30
CA ASP A 42 25.22 -3.25 4.88
C ASP A 42 24.53 -4.58 4.54
N TYR A 43 24.08 -5.29 5.56
CA TYR A 43 23.51 -6.64 5.42
C TYR A 43 22.23 -6.66 4.56
N ALA A 44 21.44 -5.59 4.54
CA ALA A 44 20.24 -5.47 3.73
C ALA A 44 20.45 -4.61 2.46
N LYS A 45 21.69 -4.26 2.13
CA LYS A 45 22.03 -3.44 0.98
C LYS A 45 21.70 -4.13 -0.32
N THR A 46 20.99 -3.44 -1.22
CA THR A 46 20.66 -3.92 -2.56
C THR A 46 21.22 -3.00 -3.64
N LYS A 47 21.43 -3.54 -4.85
CA LYS A 47 21.89 -2.76 -6.02
C LYS A 47 20.90 -1.67 -6.41
N TYR A 48 19.61 -1.96 -6.31
CA TYR A 48 18.50 -1.08 -6.69
C TYR A 48 17.65 -0.76 -5.46
N PRO A 49 17.03 0.43 -5.40
CA PRO A 49 16.15 0.79 -4.30
C PRO A 49 14.95 -0.15 -4.23
N ILE A 50 14.41 -0.30 -3.04
CA ILE A 50 13.23 -1.12 -2.76
C ILE A 50 12.03 -0.19 -2.58
N VAL A 51 10.94 -0.46 -3.30
CA VAL A 51 9.65 0.22 -3.15
C VAL A 51 8.64 -0.77 -2.61
N MET A 52 8.10 -0.49 -1.43
CA MET A 52 7.12 -1.33 -0.76
C MET A 52 5.71 -0.77 -0.92
N THR A 53 4.79 -1.66 -1.30
CA THR A 53 3.41 -1.33 -1.67
C THR A 53 2.44 -2.00 -0.71
N HIS A 54 1.62 -1.19 -0.03
CA HIS A 54 0.62 -1.66 0.93
C HIS A 54 -0.55 -2.40 0.27
N GLY A 55 -1.30 -3.15 1.08
CA GLY A 55 -2.50 -3.88 0.68
C GLY A 55 -3.73 -3.00 0.56
N TRP A 56 -4.88 -3.66 0.48
CA TRP A 56 -6.19 -3.02 0.50
C TRP A 56 -6.45 -2.33 1.85
N LEU A 57 -7.05 -1.12 1.82
CA LEU A 57 -7.23 -0.22 2.96
C LEU A 57 -5.91 0.15 3.68
N GLY A 58 -4.77 -0.05 3.03
CA GLY A 58 -3.47 0.32 3.56
C GLY A 58 -3.09 1.78 3.29
N TRP A 59 -1.92 2.15 3.79
CA TRP A 59 -1.33 3.49 3.70
C TRP A 59 0.20 3.38 3.67
N SER A 60 0.91 4.46 3.40
CA SER A 60 2.36 4.54 3.65
C SER A 60 2.61 4.96 5.11
N ARG A 61 2.05 6.11 5.48
CA ARG A 61 2.10 6.69 6.83
C ARG A 61 0.80 7.42 7.13
N ILE A 62 0.27 7.26 8.35
CA ILE A 62 -0.85 8.04 8.90
C ILE A 62 -0.36 8.80 10.12
N GLY A 63 -0.76 10.07 10.24
CA GLY A 63 -0.41 10.92 11.37
C GLY A 63 0.30 12.19 10.95
N ASN A 64 1.00 12.79 11.91
CA ASN A 64 1.75 14.04 11.74
C ASN A 64 3.19 13.87 12.24
N ASP A 65 3.96 14.96 12.25
CA ASP A 65 5.37 14.93 12.65
C ASP A 65 5.59 14.53 14.12
N SER A 66 4.57 14.72 14.99
CA SER A 66 4.66 14.38 16.42
C SER A 66 4.24 12.95 16.71
N PHE A 67 3.32 12.40 15.91
CA PHE A 67 2.84 11.02 16.05
C PHE A 67 2.42 10.46 14.69
N ASN A 68 3.02 9.34 14.30
CA ASN A 68 2.67 8.67 13.06
C ASN A 68 2.69 7.14 13.20
N ILE A 69 1.94 6.50 12.31
CA ILE A 69 1.86 5.04 12.20
C ILE A 69 2.19 4.66 10.76
N ASP A 70 3.30 3.95 10.59
CA ASP A 70 3.73 3.41 9.32
C ASP A 70 3.09 2.04 9.08
N TYR A 71 2.58 1.79 7.86
CA TYR A 71 2.12 0.46 7.47
C TYR A 71 3.22 -0.60 7.62
N TRP A 72 4.44 -0.23 7.27
CA TRP A 72 5.63 -1.06 7.34
C TRP A 72 6.42 -0.83 8.64
N TYR A 73 5.70 -0.69 9.75
CA TYR A 73 6.27 -0.43 11.08
C TYR A 73 7.45 -1.35 11.37
N GLN A 74 8.59 -0.76 11.79
CA GLN A 74 9.88 -1.40 12.08
C GLN A 74 10.57 -2.07 10.87
N ILE A 75 9.85 -2.47 9.82
CA ILE A 75 10.44 -3.16 8.65
C ILE A 75 11.30 -2.20 7.84
N LEU A 76 10.71 -1.09 7.37
CA LEU A 76 11.47 -0.12 6.55
C LEU A 76 12.58 0.58 7.33
N PRO A 77 12.38 1.04 8.58
CA PRO A 77 13.47 1.60 9.39
C PRO A 77 14.60 0.60 9.63
N ASP A 78 14.29 -0.67 9.88
CA ASP A 78 15.31 -1.71 10.05
C ASP A 78 16.12 -1.94 8.77
N MET A 79 15.45 -2.07 7.63
CA MET A 79 16.11 -2.20 6.33
C MET A 79 17.00 -1.00 6.02
N ALA A 80 16.55 0.23 6.31
CA ALA A 80 17.32 1.45 6.10
C ALA A 80 18.56 1.49 6.98
N ARG A 81 18.43 1.14 8.28
CA ARG A 81 19.58 1.02 9.20
C ARG A 81 20.59 -0.03 8.76
N ASN A 82 20.17 -1.02 8.00
CA ASN A 82 21.02 -2.08 7.49
C ASN A 82 21.41 -1.91 6.00
N GLY A 83 21.38 -0.66 5.51
CA GLY A 83 22.01 -0.28 4.24
C GLY A 83 21.09 -0.30 3.01
N SER A 84 19.80 -0.64 3.15
CA SER A 84 18.85 -0.55 2.04
C SER A 84 18.41 0.89 1.77
N THR A 85 18.27 1.23 0.50
CA THR A 85 17.52 2.43 0.07
C THR A 85 16.07 2.03 -0.12
N VAL A 86 15.19 2.47 0.80
CA VAL A 86 13.80 2.00 0.88
C VAL A 86 12.78 3.12 0.82
N PHE A 87 11.66 2.81 0.17
CA PHE A 87 10.54 3.72 -0.03
C PHE A 87 9.23 2.99 0.26
N ALA A 88 8.25 3.71 0.81
CA ALA A 88 6.87 3.26 0.93
C ALA A 88 6.01 4.01 -0.10
N ALA A 89 5.32 3.29 -0.96
CA ALA A 89 4.38 3.86 -1.92
C ALA A 89 3.05 4.21 -1.22
N GLN A 90 2.51 5.40 -1.53
CA GLN A 90 1.17 5.81 -1.12
C GLN A 90 0.21 5.65 -2.29
N LEU A 91 -0.68 4.68 -2.21
CA LEU A 91 -1.67 4.37 -3.25
C LEU A 91 -3.08 4.54 -2.71
N SER A 92 -4.05 4.65 -3.59
CA SER A 92 -5.46 4.59 -3.22
C SER A 92 -5.75 3.34 -2.38
N PRO A 93 -6.37 3.48 -1.19
CA PRO A 93 -6.58 2.35 -0.28
C PRO A 93 -7.56 1.31 -0.83
N ALA A 94 -8.54 1.72 -1.64
CA ALA A 94 -9.65 0.87 -2.09
C ALA A 94 -9.96 1.05 -3.58
N ASN A 95 -8.97 0.93 -4.45
CA ASN A 95 -9.14 1.06 -5.89
C ASN A 95 -8.71 -0.22 -6.63
N THR A 96 -8.96 -0.29 -7.94
CA THR A 96 -8.59 -1.44 -8.77
C THR A 96 -7.07 -1.63 -8.85
N THR A 97 -6.63 -2.85 -9.17
CA THR A 97 -5.21 -3.16 -9.39
C THR A 97 -4.58 -2.25 -10.44
N GLN A 98 -5.30 -2.00 -11.56
CA GLN A 98 -4.83 -1.15 -12.65
C GLN A 98 -4.63 0.30 -12.20
N PHE A 99 -5.64 0.90 -11.54
CA PHE A 99 -5.55 2.26 -11.05
C PHE A 99 -4.40 2.45 -10.07
N ARG A 100 -4.26 1.53 -9.10
CA ARG A 100 -3.15 1.52 -8.15
C ARG A 100 -1.81 1.29 -8.84
N GLY A 101 -1.79 0.48 -9.89
CA GLY A 101 -0.61 0.22 -10.70
C GLY A 101 -0.12 1.48 -11.42
N GLU A 102 -1.01 2.27 -12.01
CA GLU A 102 -0.66 3.55 -12.65
C GLU A 102 -0.12 4.57 -11.63
N GLN A 103 -0.73 4.65 -10.44
CA GLN A 103 -0.19 5.46 -9.36
C GLN A 103 1.21 5.00 -8.94
N LEU A 104 1.44 3.69 -8.88
CA LEU A 104 2.74 3.13 -8.51
C LEU A 104 3.80 3.39 -9.59
N ILE A 105 3.44 3.34 -10.87
CA ILE A 105 4.36 3.69 -11.98
C ILE A 105 4.91 5.10 -11.78
N THR A 106 4.05 6.08 -11.53
CA THR A 106 4.47 7.47 -11.27
C THR A 106 5.44 7.57 -10.08
N GLN A 107 5.16 6.84 -9.00
CA GLN A 107 6.04 6.84 -7.82
C GLN A 107 7.36 6.08 -8.05
N VAL A 108 7.35 5.04 -8.89
CA VAL A 108 8.57 4.37 -9.33
C VAL A 108 9.46 5.33 -10.13
N GLU A 109 8.88 6.08 -11.06
CA GLU A 109 9.60 7.10 -11.83
C GLU A 109 10.20 8.18 -10.93
N GLU A 110 9.48 8.61 -9.87
CA GLU A 110 9.98 9.51 -8.84
C GLU A 110 11.18 8.90 -8.09
N VAL A 111 11.10 7.63 -7.68
CA VAL A 111 12.22 6.92 -7.01
C VAL A 111 13.44 6.80 -7.91
N LEU A 112 13.24 6.50 -9.19
CA LEU A 112 14.34 6.45 -10.17
C LEU A 112 15.03 7.81 -10.29
N ALA A 113 14.26 8.91 -10.34
CA ALA A 113 14.79 10.27 -10.39
C ALA A 113 15.54 10.65 -9.10
N ILE A 114 14.99 10.35 -7.92
CA ILE A 114 15.61 10.62 -6.62
C ILE A 114 16.94 9.86 -6.46
N THR A 115 16.99 8.61 -6.89
CA THR A 115 18.13 7.71 -6.63
C THR A 115 19.17 7.68 -7.75
N GLY A 116 18.86 8.22 -8.92
CA GLY A 116 19.69 8.12 -10.13
C GLY A 116 19.85 6.67 -10.61
N LYS A 117 18.99 5.75 -10.17
CA LYS A 117 18.98 4.36 -10.61
C LYS A 117 18.03 4.18 -11.80
N ASN A 118 18.28 3.13 -12.58
CA ASN A 118 17.44 2.80 -13.74
C ASN A 118 16.42 1.69 -13.46
N LYS A 119 16.47 1.07 -12.28
CA LYS A 119 15.54 0.02 -11.85
C LYS A 119 15.23 0.10 -10.37
N VAL A 120 14.11 -0.52 -9.97
CA VAL A 120 13.70 -0.73 -8.57
C VAL A 120 13.40 -2.20 -8.32
N ASN A 121 13.45 -2.61 -7.05
CA ASN A 121 12.86 -3.85 -6.55
C ASN A 121 11.48 -3.51 -5.98
N LEU A 122 10.43 -4.21 -6.41
CA LEU A 122 9.08 -4.02 -5.90
C LEU A 122 8.71 -5.12 -4.92
N ILE A 123 8.13 -4.73 -3.77
CA ILE A 123 7.57 -5.65 -2.79
C ILE A 123 6.13 -5.24 -2.51
N GLY A 124 5.17 -6.14 -2.76
CA GLY A 124 3.75 -5.88 -2.56
C GLY A 124 3.12 -6.81 -1.53
N HIS A 125 2.45 -6.24 -0.51
CA HIS A 125 1.68 -7.01 0.46
C HIS A 125 0.21 -7.10 0.07
N SER A 126 -0.39 -8.30 0.23
CA SER A 126 -1.82 -8.51 -0.03
C SER A 126 -2.22 -8.04 -1.44
N HIS A 127 -3.16 -7.10 -1.59
CA HIS A 127 -3.52 -6.45 -2.87
C HIS A 127 -2.34 -5.69 -3.52
N GLY A 128 -1.32 -5.33 -2.76
CA GLY A 128 -0.06 -4.80 -3.31
C GLY A 128 0.67 -5.81 -4.20
N GLY A 129 0.50 -7.11 -3.99
CA GLY A 129 1.07 -8.17 -4.83
C GLY A 129 0.65 -8.07 -6.29
N PRO A 130 -0.64 -8.19 -6.64
CA PRO A 130 -1.14 -7.94 -8.00
C PRO A 130 -0.76 -6.55 -8.54
N THR A 131 -0.74 -5.50 -7.69
CA THR A 131 -0.36 -4.14 -8.09
C THR A 131 1.09 -4.09 -8.60
N VAL A 132 2.05 -4.67 -7.89
CA VAL A 132 3.46 -4.68 -8.33
C VAL A 132 3.68 -5.57 -9.56
N GLN A 133 2.89 -6.64 -9.73
CA GLN A 133 2.90 -7.44 -10.97
C GLN A 133 2.41 -6.64 -12.17
N TYR A 134 1.35 -5.85 -12.00
CA TYR A 134 0.86 -4.95 -13.06
C TYR A 134 1.97 -4.01 -13.53
N VAL A 135 2.66 -3.34 -12.60
CA VAL A 135 3.77 -2.44 -12.93
C VAL A 135 4.90 -3.15 -13.68
N ALA A 136 5.25 -4.36 -13.25
CA ALA A 136 6.28 -5.16 -13.94
C ALA A 136 5.87 -5.57 -15.35
N ALA A 137 4.59 -5.80 -15.60
CA ALA A 137 4.08 -6.10 -16.93
C ALA A 137 4.05 -4.87 -17.85
N VAL A 138 3.67 -3.70 -17.32
CA VAL A 138 3.53 -2.46 -18.10
C VAL A 138 4.87 -1.75 -18.31
N LYS A 139 5.76 -1.76 -17.30
CA LYS A 139 7.07 -1.06 -17.32
C LYS A 139 8.23 -2.01 -16.94
N PRO A 140 8.45 -3.12 -17.68
CA PRO A 140 9.47 -4.11 -17.31
C PRO A 140 10.89 -3.52 -17.27
N GLY A 141 11.14 -2.46 -18.04
CA GLY A 141 12.44 -1.78 -18.07
C GLY A 141 12.84 -1.14 -16.73
N TYR A 142 11.87 -0.76 -15.91
CA TYR A 142 12.10 -0.12 -14.61
C TYR A 142 12.24 -1.12 -13.46
N ILE A 143 11.97 -2.40 -13.69
CA ILE A 143 11.84 -3.39 -12.62
C ILE A 143 13.02 -4.36 -12.65
N ALA A 144 13.66 -4.52 -11.48
CA ALA A 144 14.72 -5.50 -11.26
C ALA A 144 14.18 -6.81 -10.67
N SER A 145 13.23 -6.70 -9.72
CA SER A 145 12.57 -7.85 -9.12
C SER A 145 11.17 -7.49 -8.61
N VAL A 146 10.32 -8.51 -8.49
CA VAL A 146 8.97 -8.43 -7.91
C VAL A 146 8.82 -9.49 -6.83
N THR A 147 8.39 -9.07 -5.65
CA THR A 147 8.10 -9.96 -4.53
C THR A 147 6.68 -9.70 -4.02
N GLY A 148 5.89 -10.76 -3.89
CA GLY A 148 4.57 -10.70 -3.28
C GLY A 148 4.59 -11.34 -1.90
N VAL A 149 4.07 -10.63 -0.90
CA VAL A 149 3.88 -11.12 0.47
C VAL A 149 2.38 -11.30 0.70
N GLY A 150 1.90 -12.55 0.80
CA GLY A 150 0.48 -12.84 0.96
C GLY A 150 -0.41 -12.27 -0.16
N GLY A 151 0.08 -12.22 -1.39
CA GLY A 151 -0.59 -11.58 -2.52
C GLY A 151 -1.88 -12.30 -2.95
N THR A 152 -2.91 -11.52 -3.31
CA THR A 152 -4.25 -12.02 -3.70
C THR A 152 -4.33 -12.33 -5.21
N TYR A 153 -3.41 -13.11 -5.74
CA TYR A 153 -3.26 -13.38 -7.17
C TYR A 153 -4.41 -14.18 -7.81
N ARG A 154 -5.22 -14.84 -7.02
CA ARG A 154 -6.36 -15.64 -7.47
C ARG A 154 -7.71 -15.05 -7.03
N GLY A 155 -7.74 -13.75 -6.70
CA GLY A 155 -8.91 -13.09 -6.17
C GLY A 155 -9.13 -13.33 -4.67
N SER A 156 -10.29 -12.91 -4.18
CA SER A 156 -10.67 -13.02 -2.77
C SER A 156 -12.17 -13.19 -2.65
N LYS A 157 -12.63 -14.19 -1.91
CA LYS A 157 -14.06 -14.37 -1.61
C LYS A 157 -14.67 -13.17 -0.92
N VAL A 158 -13.89 -12.45 -0.09
CA VAL A 158 -14.34 -11.21 0.54
C VAL A 158 -14.63 -10.13 -0.51
N ALA A 159 -13.80 -10.02 -1.54
CA ALA A 159 -14.03 -9.08 -2.65
C ALA A 159 -15.29 -9.47 -3.45
N ASP A 160 -15.51 -10.76 -3.69
CA ASP A 160 -16.70 -11.27 -4.38
C ASP A 160 -17.98 -10.98 -3.57
N ASP A 161 -17.95 -11.19 -2.25
CA ASP A 161 -19.06 -10.88 -1.34
C ASP A 161 -19.38 -9.39 -1.30
N ILE A 162 -18.35 -8.52 -1.28
CA ILE A 162 -18.53 -7.08 -1.35
C ILE A 162 -19.12 -6.65 -2.70
N GLN A 163 -18.65 -7.23 -3.78
CA GLN A 163 -19.16 -6.96 -5.14
C GLN A 163 -20.60 -7.44 -5.37
N SER A 164 -20.98 -8.55 -4.76
CA SER A 164 -22.33 -9.11 -4.89
C SER A 164 -23.40 -8.31 -4.13
N ASN A 165 -23.02 -7.48 -3.15
CA ASN A 165 -23.93 -6.70 -2.32
C ASN A 165 -23.91 -5.21 -2.73
N GLN A 166 -25.06 -4.71 -3.22
CA GLN A 166 -25.19 -3.34 -3.74
C GLN A 166 -24.87 -2.25 -2.68
N ALA A 167 -25.22 -2.44 -1.42
CA ALA A 167 -24.91 -1.51 -0.34
C ALA A 167 -23.39 -1.46 -0.07
N SER A 168 -22.73 -2.61 -0.10
CA SER A 168 -21.28 -2.71 0.07
C SER A 168 -20.54 -2.06 -1.10
N ARG A 169 -21.03 -2.22 -2.34
CA ARG A 169 -20.46 -1.56 -3.54
C ARG A 169 -20.53 -0.04 -3.44
N THR A 170 -21.63 0.50 -2.92
CA THR A 170 -21.80 1.96 -2.77
C THR A 170 -20.78 2.52 -1.77
N VAL A 171 -20.64 1.88 -0.61
CA VAL A 171 -19.63 2.27 0.41
C VAL A 171 -18.21 2.17 -0.17
N PHE A 172 -17.93 1.11 -0.92
CA PHE A 172 -16.63 0.87 -1.54
C PHE A 172 -16.25 1.96 -2.54
N ASN A 173 -17.20 2.39 -3.36
CA ASN A 173 -17.00 3.45 -4.35
C ASN A 173 -16.76 4.83 -3.71
N ILE A 174 -17.34 5.08 -2.53
CA ILE A 174 -17.12 6.33 -1.77
C ILE A 174 -15.72 6.36 -1.15
N VAL A 175 -15.25 5.24 -0.61
CA VAL A 175 -13.93 5.16 0.05
C VAL A 175 -12.76 5.07 -0.96
N GLY A 176 -13.04 4.68 -2.20
CA GLY A 176 -12.04 4.48 -3.25
C GLY A 176 -11.73 5.73 -4.11
N GLN A 177 -12.46 6.82 -3.89
CA GLN A 177 -12.24 8.11 -4.57
C GLN A 177 -11.30 9.00 -3.75
#